data_734881a53c99e6758068a7d56ef9ba18
#
_entry.id   734881a53c99e6758068a7d56ef9ba18
#
_cell.length_a   1.000
_cell.length_b   1.000
_cell.length_c   1.000
_cell.angle_alpha   90.00
_cell.angle_beta   90.00
_cell.angle_gamma   90.00
#
_symmetry.space_group_name_H-M   'P 1'
#
loop_
_entity.id
_entity.type
_entity.pdbx_description
1 polymer ?
#
loop_
_entity_poly.entity_id
_entity_poly.type
_entity_poly.pdbx_seq_one_letter_code
_entity_poly.pdbx_strand_id
1 'polypeptide(L)'
;MSGVHISGIKMFGALTAALLPFFWIPLQALPSKVTSNDVYPETIDSGSSYLLPIGALPPKDPSFSLDVARNMSAVTDLRELIMNYVQDERICQSESLRNLILGNGESDRAANIWWARRCGRRTSSFKQTNRNLPEISKKDQKKLQALLKNKKIKCNPKKAVVELPNEDSHHTILKPSCVYIKQCGGCCDSPHLECRPTNNKTRKFKVLELRKTDRPGAHEFSNKQVLKTIKVTEHTACQCECKERQEHCSANQSYDPDSCRCYCSPDIDRNCPAGKVWDEKRCECVCSDVSECTTGRYFDINLCRCADPPR
;
A
#
# COMPACT_ATOMS: atom_id res chain seq x y z
N MET A 1 33.99 -54.21 -34.72
CA MET A 1 35.36 -53.66 -34.72
C MET A 1 35.31 -52.38 -33.90
N SER A 2 35.60 -52.51 -32.60
CA SER A 2 36.85 -52.13 -31.96
C SER A 2 36.95 -50.59 -31.87
N GLY A 3 37.09 -49.96 -30.81
CA GLY A 3 37.70 -50.31 -29.54
C GLY A 3 37.47 -49.23 -28.49
N VAL A 4 37.49 -49.73 -27.31
CA VAL A 4 37.46 -49.06 -25.99
C VAL A 4 38.82 -48.37 -25.77
N HIS A 5 38.83 -47.19 -25.20
CA HIS A 5 39.98 -46.72 -24.41
C HIS A 5 39.53 -46.08 -23.10
N ILE A 6 39.80 -46.79 -22.04
CA ILE A 6 39.80 -46.37 -20.65
C ILE A 6 41.25 -45.95 -20.32
N SER A 7 41.46 -44.85 -19.68
CA SER A 7 42.59 -44.50 -18.77
C SER A 7 42.41 -43.06 -18.34
N GLY A 8 42.60 -42.63 -17.15
CA GLY A 8 43.24 -43.19 -15.98
C GLY A 8 43.02 -42.24 -14.81
N ILE A 9 42.92 -42.86 -13.69
CA ILE A 9 42.86 -42.30 -12.33
C ILE A 9 44.19 -41.60 -12.01
N LYS A 10 44.16 -40.41 -11.43
CA LYS A 10 45.20 -40.02 -10.46
C LYS A 10 44.57 -39.31 -9.26
N MET A 11 44.73 -40.02 -8.15
CA MET A 11 44.53 -39.57 -6.75
C MET A 11 45.67 -38.63 -6.28
N PHE A 12 45.40 -38.06 -5.16
CA PHE A 12 46.27 -37.42 -4.14
C PHE A 12 46.44 -35.90 -4.24
N GLY A 13 45.96 -35.28 -3.18
CA GLY A 13 46.27 -33.89 -2.81
C GLY A 13 45.56 -33.46 -1.53
N ALA A 14 46.04 -33.99 -0.43
CA ALA A 14 46.18 -33.36 0.91
C ALA A 14 45.06 -32.44 1.43
N LEU A 15 44.44 -32.93 2.49
CA LEU A 15 43.76 -32.14 3.54
C LEU A 15 44.78 -31.18 4.20
N THR A 16 44.53 -29.89 4.12
CA THR A 16 45.01 -28.92 5.11
C THR A 16 43.80 -28.30 5.77
N ALA A 17 43.52 -28.77 6.95
CA ALA A 17 42.58 -28.15 7.87
C ALA A 17 43.14 -26.81 8.33
N ALA A 18 42.64 -25.72 7.79
CA ALA A 18 42.88 -24.38 8.34
C ALA A 18 41.84 -24.12 9.44
N LEU A 19 42.32 -24.26 10.66
CA LEU A 19 41.63 -23.79 11.87
C LEU A 19 41.55 -22.28 11.81
N LEU A 20 40.36 -21.74 11.51
CA LEU A 20 40.08 -20.33 11.72
C LEU A 20 39.70 -20.10 13.19
N PRO A 21 40.29 -19.11 13.87
CA PRO A 21 39.97 -18.82 15.24
C PRO A 21 38.56 -18.25 15.34
N PHE A 22 37.75 -18.83 16.22
CA PHE A 22 36.51 -18.27 16.70
C PHE A 22 36.78 -16.89 17.32
N PHE A 23 36.51 -15.83 16.62
CA PHE A 23 36.36 -14.51 17.21
C PHE A 23 35.06 -14.48 18.00
N TRP A 24 35.19 -14.61 19.30
CA TRP A 24 34.17 -14.21 20.26
C TRP A 24 33.95 -12.71 20.13
N ILE A 25 32.87 -12.30 19.48
CA ILE A 25 32.36 -10.94 19.57
C ILE A 25 31.53 -10.85 20.82
N PRO A 26 31.92 -10.07 21.84
CA PRO A 26 31.06 -9.87 22.99
C PRO A 26 29.76 -9.18 22.55
N LEU A 27 28.63 -9.77 22.95
CA LEU A 27 27.30 -9.19 22.85
C LEU A 27 27.29 -7.88 23.65
N GLN A 28 27.65 -6.77 23.03
CA GLN A 28 27.44 -5.47 23.64
C GLN A 28 25.97 -5.15 23.54
N ALA A 29 25.35 -5.03 24.70
CA ALA A 29 23.98 -4.62 24.90
C ALA A 29 23.70 -3.33 24.14
N LEU A 30 22.72 -3.37 23.24
CA LEU A 30 22.12 -2.20 22.63
C LEU A 30 21.51 -1.34 23.74
N PRO A 31 21.79 -0.05 23.81
CA PRO A 31 21.13 0.81 24.77
C PRO A 31 19.66 0.99 24.35
N SER A 32 18.76 0.42 25.13
CA SER A 32 17.35 0.77 25.15
C SER A 32 17.21 2.18 25.72
N LYS A 33 17.23 3.18 24.83
CA LYS A 33 16.70 4.52 25.12
C LYS A 33 16.12 5.09 23.82
N VAL A 34 14.89 4.69 23.52
CA VAL A 34 13.99 5.53 22.76
C VAL A 34 13.49 6.58 23.75
N THR A 35 14.14 7.71 23.80
CA THR A 35 13.60 8.90 24.44
C THR A 35 12.54 9.46 23.52
N SER A 36 11.28 9.24 23.91
CA SER A 36 10.13 9.98 23.41
C SER A 36 10.30 11.44 23.83
N ASN A 37 10.77 12.30 22.95
CA ASN A 37 10.69 13.75 23.08
C ASN A 37 10.75 14.36 21.67
N ASP A 38 9.78 14.04 20.82
CA ASP A 38 9.31 14.93 19.79
C ASP A 38 7.94 15.42 20.22
N VAL A 39 7.99 16.35 21.19
CA VAL A 39 6.85 17.16 21.56
C VAL A 39 6.64 18.14 20.40
N TYR A 40 5.64 17.86 19.57
CA TYR A 40 5.00 18.90 18.78
C TYR A 40 4.45 19.92 19.75
N PRO A 41 4.69 21.22 19.58
CA PRO A 41 4.05 22.22 20.40
C PRO A 41 2.55 22.25 20.04
N GLU A 42 1.75 21.58 20.86
CA GLU A 42 0.32 21.86 20.93
C GLU A 42 0.17 23.26 21.53
N THR A 43 0.08 24.26 20.68
CA THR A 43 -0.57 25.51 21.06
C THR A 43 -2.07 25.25 21.02
N ILE A 44 -2.59 24.74 22.13
CA ILE A 44 -4.04 24.79 22.41
C ILE A 44 -4.37 26.22 22.64
N ASP A 45 -4.86 26.92 21.62
CA ASP A 45 -5.57 28.18 21.79
C ASP A 45 -7.00 27.83 22.19
N SER A 46 -7.20 27.87 23.50
CA SER A 46 -8.49 27.71 24.15
C SER A 46 -9.33 28.98 23.92
N GLY A 47 -10.22 28.92 22.92
CA GLY A 47 -11.26 29.94 22.84
C GLY A 47 -11.66 30.37 21.44
N SER A 48 -12.16 29.47 20.63
CA SER A 48 -13.12 29.86 19.59
C SER A 48 -13.94 28.64 19.16
N SER A 49 -15.08 28.48 19.81
CA SER A 49 -16.13 27.58 19.37
C SER A 49 -16.69 28.12 18.05
N TYR A 50 -16.06 27.77 16.92
CA TYR A 50 -16.68 28.00 15.62
C TYR A 50 -17.73 26.89 15.43
N LEU A 51 -18.98 27.26 15.78
CA LEU A 51 -20.15 26.53 15.30
C LEU A 51 -20.13 26.63 13.78
N LEU A 52 -19.70 25.58 13.12
CA LEU A 52 -19.85 25.45 11.67
C LEU A 52 -21.37 25.50 11.37
N PRO A 53 -21.81 26.25 10.35
CA PRO A 53 -23.20 26.29 9.98
C PRO A 53 -23.67 24.87 9.63
N ILE A 54 -24.87 24.52 10.12
CA ILE A 54 -25.54 23.24 9.82
C ILE A 54 -25.59 23.09 8.30
N GLY A 55 -24.92 22.06 7.76
CA GLY A 55 -24.81 21.81 6.32
C GLY A 55 -23.45 22.12 5.69
N ALA A 56 -22.47 22.61 6.44
CA ALA A 56 -21.10 22.71 5.91
C ALA A 56 -20.49 21.32 5.81
N LEU A 57 -20.17 20.93 4.58
CA LEU A 57 -19.31 19.76 4.33
C LEU A 57 -18.04 19.90 5.17
N PRO A 58 -17.54 18.81 5.78
CA PRO A 58 -16.27 18.85 6.50
C PRO A 58 -15.21 19.51 5.63
N PRO A 59 -14.27 20.27 6.19
CA PRO A 59 -13.22 20.92 5.44
C PRO A 59 -12.56 19.87 4.57
N LYS A 60 -12.50 20.13 3.24
CA LYS A 60 -11.84 19.22 2.30
C LYS A 60 -10.45 18.95 2.85
N ASP A 61 -10.21 17.68 3.17
CA ASP A 61 -8.89 17.19 3.55
C ASP A 61 -7.87 17.75 2.54
N PRO A 62 -6.77 18.38 2.97
CA PRO A 62 -5.74 18.92 2.08
C PRO A 62 -5.03 17.84 1.24
N SER A 63 -5.47 16.60 1.32
CA SER A 63 -4.99 15.50 0.47
C SER A 63 -5.24 15.81 -1.02
N PHE A 64 -4.32 15.37 -1.86
CA PHE A 64 -4.49 15.45 -3.31
C PHE A 64 -5.82 14.81 -3.73
N SER A 65 -6.51 15.46 -4.67
CA SER A 65 -7.67 14.86 -5.33
C SER A 65 -7.34 13.46 -5.83
N LEU A 66 -8.23 12.50 -5.60
CA LEU A 66 -8.00 11.11 -6.01
C LEU A 66 -7.94 10.95 -7.52
N ASP A 67 -8.60 11.83 -8.28
CA ASP A 67 -8.46 11.85 -9.73
C ASP A 67 -7.05 12.25 -10.15
N VAL A 68 -6.45 13.21 -9.47
CA VAL A 68 -5.03 13.54 -9.65
C VAL A 68 -4.15 12.34 -9.33
N ALA A 69 -4.38 11.66 -8.20
CA ALA A 69 -3.60 10.48 -7.80
C ALA A 69 -3.78 9.31 -8.80
N ARG A 70 -5.01 9.07 -9.28
CA ARG A 70 -5.27 8.04 -10.32
C ARG A 70 -4.54 8.37 -11.62
N ASN A 71 -4.62 9.63 -12.08
CA ASN A 71 -3.95 10.08 -13.30
C ASN A 71 -2.42 10.03 -13.16
N MET A 72 -1.88 10.45 -12.02
CA MET A 72 -0.44 10.36 -11.72
C MET A 72 0.06 8.92 -11.74
N SER A 73 -0.71 7.98 -11.22
CA SER A 73 -0.36 6.54 -11.22
C SER A 73 -0.16 5.98 -12.63
N ALA A 74 -0.81 6.56 -13.65
CA ALA A 74 -0.65 6.17 -15.04
C ALA A 74 0.59 6.78 -15.71
N VAL A 75 1.12 7.90 -15.21
CA VAL A 75 2.26 8.60 -15.81
C VAL A 75 3.52 7.73 -15.80
N THR A 76 4.15 7.61 -16.96
CA THR A 76 5.38 6.81 -17.14
C THR A 76 6.57 7.63 -17.62
N ASP A 77 6.35 8.90 -17.90
CA ASP A 77 7.36 9.81 -18.42
C ASP A 77 7.62 10.97 -17.45
N LEU A 78 8.90 11.19 -17.11
CA LEU A 78 9.30 12.23 -16.17
C LEU A 78 9.00 13.64 -16.69
N ARG A 79 9.11 13.85 -17.99
CA ARG A 79 8.78 15.11 -18.64
C ARG A 79 7.28 15.41 -18.51
N GLU A 80 6.44 14.42 -18.81
CA GLU A 80 4.98 14.51 -18.66
C GLU A 80 4.59 14.81 -17.22
N LEU A 81 5.21 14.11 -16.26
CA LEU A 81 5.00 14.33 -14.83
C LEU A 81 5.27 15.80 -14.45
N ILE A 82 6.41 16.33 -14.89
CA ILE A 82 6.79 17.71 -14.56
C ILE A 82 5.83 18.70 -15.23
N MET A 83 5.53 18.50 -16.51
CA MET A 83 4.67 19.43 -17.27
C MET A 83 3.24 19.52 -16.71
N ASN A 84 2.69 18.42 -16.22
CA ASN A 84 1.30 18.34 -15.79
C ASN A 84 1.11 18.62 -14.29
N TYR A 85 2.06 18.25 -13.45
CA TYR A 85 1.84 18.22 -12.01
C TYR A 85 2.78 19.11 -11.19
N VAL A 86 3.95 19.48 -11.71
CA VAL A 86 4.86 20.34 -10.95
C VAL A 86 4.54 21.81 -11.20
N GLN A 87 4.04 22.46 -10.14
CA GLN A 87 3.61 23.88 -10.19
C GLN A 87 4.72 24.85 -9.77
N ASP A 88 5.90 24.38 -9.38
CA ASP A 88 6.98 25.19 -8.86
C ASP A 88 7.62 26.08 -9.95
N GLU A 89 7.56 27.38 -9.76
CA GLU A 89 8.12 28.37 -10.71
C GLU A 89 9.65 28.32 -10.79
N ARG A 90 10.31 27.75 -9.76
CA ARG A 90 11.76 27.56 -9.74
C ARG A 90 12.25 26.61 -10.83
N ILE A 91 11.36 25.80 -11.41
CA ILE A 91 11.66 24.97 -12.59
C ILE A 91 12.32 25.80 -13.70
N CYS A 92 11.86 27.04 -13.86
CA CYS A 92 12.37 27.94 -14.91
C CYS A 92 13.84 28.33 -14.72
N GLN A 93 14.42 28.12 -13.55
CA GLN A 93 15.81 28.42 -13.24
C GLN A 93 16.74 27.22 -13.45
N SER A 94 16.19 26.01 -13.60
CA SER A 94 16.98 24.80 -13.79
C SER A 94 17.25 24.52 -15.27
N GLU A 95 18.51 24.61 -15.67
CA GLU A 95 18.93 24.27 -17.02
C GLU A 95 18.73 22.79 -17.32
N SER A 96 18.93 21.92 -16.36
CA SER A 96 18.75 20.49 -16.52
C SER A 96 17.28 20.12 -16.78
N LEU A 97 16.33 20.78 -16.12
CA LEU A 97 14.89 20.61 -16.38
C LEU A 97 14.48 21.23 -17.70
N ARG A 98 15.03 22.38 -18.07
CA ARG A 98 14.82 22.95 -19.38
C ARG A 98 15.20 21.98 -20.49
N ASN A 99 16.40 21.39 -20.39
CA ASN A 99 16.88 20.40 -21.36
C ASN A 99 16.06 19.11 -21.37
N LEU A 100 15.53 18.68 -20.22
CA LEU A 100 14.62 17.56 -20.14
C LEU A 100 13.28 17.85 -20.85
N ILE A 101 12.73 19.04 -20.66
CA ILE A 101 11.42 19.42 -21.19
C ILE A 101 11.50 19.74 -22.68
N LEU A 102 12.48 20.53 -23.11
CA LEU A 102 12.61 20.96 -24.49
C LEU A 102 13.29 19.93 -25.41
N GLY A 103 14.00 18.95 -24.81
CA GLY A 103 14.78 17.97 -25.57
C GLY A 103 16.06 18.54 -26.19
N ASN A 104 16.91 17.65 -26.70
CA ASN A 104 18.18 18.02 -27.34
C ASN A 104 18.00 18.23 -28.85
N GLY A 105 17.12 19.12 -29.28
CA GLY A 105 17.11 19.57 -30.69
C GLY A 105 15.92 19.16 -31.57
N GLU A 106 15.08 18.25 -31.17
CA GLU A 106 13.78 18.08 -31.83
C GLU A 106 12.79 19.08 -31.27
N SER A 107 12.31 19.98 -32.12
CA SER A 107 11.39 21.06 -31.79
C SER A 107 10.00 20.49 -31.44
N ASP A 108 9.84 19.97 -30.21
CA ASP A 108 8.50 19.70 -29.70
C ASP A 108 7.78 21.02 -29.46
N ARG A 109 6.90 21.36 -30.40
CA ARG A 109 6.10 22.60 -30.38
C ARG A 109 5.29 22.72 -29.08
N ALA A 110 4.75 21.62 -28.56
CA ALA A 110 3.94 21.65 -27.34
C ALA A 110 4.80 21.98 -26.11
N ALA A 111 6.00 21.41 -26.00
CA ALA A 111 6.94 21.71 -24.93
C ALA A 111 7.46 23.15 -25.00
N ASN A 112 7.75 23.67 -26.19
CA ASN A 112 8.16 25.04 -26.37
C ASN A 112 7.06 26.03 -25.97
N ILE A 113 5.82 25.77 -26.33
CA ILE A 113 4.65 26.58 -25.92
C ILE A 113 4.46 26.51 -24.42
N TRP A 114 4.55 25.30 -23.82
CA TRP A 114 4.44 25.11 -22.37
C TRP A 114 5.53 25.91 -21.64
N TRP A 115 6.80 25.78 -22.07
CA TRP A 115 7.93 26.49 -21.45
C TRP A 115 7.76 28.00 -21.58
N ALA A 116 7.42 28.51 -22.77
CA ALA A 116 7.21 29.92 -23.01
C ALA A 116 6.07 30.49 -22.14
N ARG A 117 4.97 29.78 -22.00
CA ARG A 117 3.85 30.18 -21.13
C ARG A 117 4.24 30.20 -19.66
N ARG A 118 5.01 29.21 -19.22
CA ARG A 118 5.36 29.01 -17.81
C ARG A 118 6.53 29.92 -17.40
N CYS A 119 7.54 30.03 -18.23
CA CYS A 119 8.81 30.68 -17.92
C CYS A 119 9.05 31.99 -18.68
N GLY A 120 8.35 32.24 -19.80
CA GLY A 120 8.61 33.39 -20.68
C GLY A 120 8.25 34.76 -20.15
N ARG A 121 7.39 34.86 -19.13
CA ARG A 121 6.91 36.15 -18.60
C ARG A 121 7.72 36.70 -17.42
N ARG A 122 8.75 36.02 -16.92
CA ARG A 122 9.33 36.28 -15.57
C ARG A 122 10.83 36.51 -15.52
N THR A 123 11.49 36.81 -16.64
CA THR A 123 12.95 37.04 -16.62
C THR A 123 13.38 38.37 -16.04
N SER A 124 12.44 39.29 -15.74
CA SER A 124 12.81 40.66 -15.35
C SER A 124 12.55 41.05 -13.89
N SER A 125 11.85 40.26 -13.07
CA SER A 125 11.41 40.72 -11.76
C SER A 125 11.73 39.81 -10.57
N PHE A 126 12.35 38.66 -10.75
CA PHE A 126 12.65 37.77 -9.62
C PHE A 126 14.03 38.08 -9.06
N LYS A 127 14.07 38.87 -8.00
CA LYS A 127 15.26 38.99 -7.14
C LYS A 127 15.63 37.60 -6.69
N GLN A 128 16.82 37.19 -7.08
CA GLN A 128 17.49 35.93 -6.77
C GLN A 128 17.53 35.71 -5.25
N THR A 129 16.45 35.17 -4.68
CA THR A 129 16.54 34.63 -3.34
C THR A 129 17.34 33.32 -3.48
N ASN A 130 18.56 33.34 -2.97
CA ASN A 130 19.51 32.23 -2.90
C ASN A 130 18.97 31.04 -2.08
N ARG A 131 17.92 30.41 -2.55
CA ARG A 131 17.54 29.08 -2.10
C ARG A 131 17.92 28.12 -3.20
N ASN A 132 19.07 27.47 -3.01
CA ASN A 132 19.57 26.42 -3.88
C ASN A 132 18.44 25.39 -4.12
N LEU A 133 17.83 25.46 -5.30
CA LEU A 133 17.05 24.34 -5.79
C LEU A 133 17.97 23.14 -5.91
N PRO A 134 17.62 21.99 -5.38
CA PRO A 134 18.34 20.78 -5.72
C PRO A 134 18.21 20.58 -7.23
N GLU A 135 19.27 20.84 -7.95
CA GLU A 135 19.31 20.60 -9.38
C GLU A 135 19.25 19.08 -9.62
N ILE A 136 18.21 18.62 -10.31
CA ILE A 136 18.07 17.20 -10.61
C ILE A 136 19.13 16.84 -11.67
N SER A 137 20.18 16.17 -11.24
CA SER A 137 21.26 15.77 -12.12
C SER A 137 20.75 14.88 -13.28
N LYS A 138 21.43 14.89 -14.42
CA LYS A 138 21.11 13.99 -15.54
C LYS A 138 21.09 12.50 -15.12
N LYS A 139 21.92 12.13 -14.15
CA LYS A 139 21.95 10.77 -13.57
C LYS A 139 20.67 10.46 -12.82
N ASP A 140 20.17 11.39 -12.01
CA ASP A 140 18.95 11.21 -11.24
C ASP A 140 17.71 11.27 -12.13
N GLN A 141 17.69 12.12 -13.16
CA GLN A 141 16.64 12.10 -14.19
C GLN A 141 16.51 10.71 -14.84
N LYS A 142 17.66 10.09 -15.23
CA LYS A 142 17.66 8.74 -15.79
C LYS A 142 17.15 7.69 -14.80
N LYS A 143 17.52 7.79 -13.51
CA LYS A 143 17.04 6.89 -12.47
C LYS A 143 15.54 7.05 -12.25
N LEU A 144 15.05 8.28 -12.09
CA LEU A 144 13.64 8.58 -11.92
C LEU A 144 12.82 8.09 -13.12
N GLN A 145 13.30 8.35 -14.33
CA GLN A 145 12.66 7.86 -15.56
C GLN A 145 12.59 6.32 -15.59
N ALA A 146 13.64 5.63 -15.16
CA ALA A 146 13.65 4.18 -15.08
C ALA A 146 12.64 3.65 -14.04
N LEU A 147 12.50 4.32 -12.89
CA LEU A 147 11.51 3.99 -11.88
C LEU A 147 10.08 4.21 -12.39
N LEU A 148 9.81 5.35 -13.03
CA LEU A 148 8.49 5.66 -13.60
C LEU A 148 8.07 4.64 -14.68
N LYS A 149 9.01 4.13 -15.48
CA LYS A 149 8.77 3.09 -16.50
C LYS A 149 8.69 1.67 -15.92
N ASN A 150 9.04 1.48 -14.67
CA ASN A 150 9.11 0.14 -14.08
C ASN A 150 7.72 -0.44 -13.81
N LYS A 151 7.27 -1.30 -14.72
CA LYS A 151 5.98 -1.99 -14.60
C LYS A 151 5.87 -2.88 -13.35
N LYS A 152 7.00 -3.28 -12.73
CA LYS A 152 6.96 -4.14 -11.53
C LYS A 152 6.46 -3.41 -10.30
N ILE A 153 6.60 -2.08 -10.22
CA ILE A 153 6.12 -1.30 -9.08
C ILE A 153 4.71 -0.72 -9.29
N LYS A 154 4.27 -0.55 -10.53
CA LYS A 154 2.95 -0.01 -10.86
C LYS A 154 1.84 -1.03 -10.67
N CYS A 155 0.61 -0.54 -10.48
CA CYS A 155 -0.59 -1.37 -10.45
C CYS A 155 -0.83 -2.02 -11.80
N ASN A 156 -0.57 -3.32 -11.89
CA ASN A 156 -0.84 -4.13 -13.08
C ASN A 156 -0.86 -5.63 -12.75
N PRO A 157 -1.32 -6.51 -13.68
CA PRO A 157 -1.28 -7.94 -13.47
C PRO A 157 0.15 -8.48 -13.40
N LYS A 158 0.54 -9.05 -12.26
CA LYS A 158 1.86 -9.63 -11.99
C LYS A 158 1.73 -11.09 -11.62
N LYS A 159 2.69 -11.89 -12.02
CA LYS A 159 2.76 -13.29 -11.58
C LYS A 159 3.01 -13.35 -10.07
N ALA A 160 2.14 -14.05 -9.37
CA ALA A 160 2.20 -14.26 -7.93
C ALA A 160 1.84 -15.72 -7.60
N VAL A 161 2.32 -16.17 -6.47
CA VAL A 161 1.91 -17.46 -5.90
C VAL A 161 0.54 -17.27 -5.28
N VAL A 162 -0.41 -18.12 -5.64
CA VAL A 162 -1.78 -18.12 -5.12
C VAL A 162 -2.07 -19.51 -4.55
N GLU A 163 -2.52 -19.53 -3.32
CA GLU A 163 -2.98 -20.75 -2.68
C GLU A 163 -4.27 -21.25 -3.33
N LEU A 164 -4.36 -22.54 -3.48
CA LEU A 164 -5.56 -23.17 -4.04
C LEU A 164 -6.63 -23.28 -2.94
N PRO A 165 -7.89 -22.90 -3.24
CA PRO A 165 -8.96 -23.05 -2.27
C PRO A 165 -9.16 -24.51 -1.92
N ASN A 166 -9.08 -24.81 -0.63
CA ASN A 166 -9.30 -26.14 -0.07
C ASN A 166 -10.37 -26.05 1.02
N GLU A 167 -11.60 -26.42 0.67
CA GLU A 167 -12.76 -26.36 1.57
C GLU A 167 -12.66 -27.34 2.74
N ASP A 168 -11.93 -28.44 2.57
CA ASP A 168 -11.73 -29.48 3.60
C ASP A 168 -10.27 -29.57 4.02
N SER A 169 -9.68 -28.43 4.39
CA SER A 169 -8.25 -28.33 4.75
C SER A 169 -7.85 -29.16 6.00
N HIS A 170 -8.80 -29.54 6.85
CA HIS A 170 -8.56 -30.37 8.03
C HIS A 170 -8.35 -31.85 7.68
N HIS A 171 -8.96 -32.34 6.61
CA HIS A 171 -8.94 -33.75 6.24
C HIS A 171 -8.26 -34.02 4.90
N THR A 172 -8.00 -32.97 4.11
CA THR A 172 -7.39 -33.12 2.79
C THR A 172 -6.21 -32.18 2.57
N ILE A 173 -5.27 -32.64 1.74
CA ILE A 173 -4.14 -31.84 1.27
C ILE A 173 -4.18 -31.82 -0.26
N LEU A 174 -4.08 -30.63 -0.84
CA LEU A 174 -3.95 -30.45 -2.29
C LEU A 174 -2.46 -30.44 -2.70
N LYS A 175 -2.12 -31.17 -3.76
CA LYS A 175 -0.77 -31.16 -4.35
C LYS A 175 -0.82 -30.91 -5.86
N PRO A 176 -0.22 -29.80 -6.34
CA PRO A 176 0.35 -28.71 -5.54
C PRO A 176 -0.71 -27.92 -4.77
N SER A 177 -0.33 -27.30 -3.65
CA SER A 177 -1.22 -26.45 -2.85
C SER A 177 -1.31 -25.02 -3.38
N CYS A 178 -0.37 -24.62 -4.22
CA CYS A 178 -0.29 -23.29 -4.80
C CYS A 178 -0.06 -23.34 -6.29
N VAL A 179 -0.45 -22.28 -6.98
CA VAL A 179 -0.20 -22.07 -8.42
C VAL A 179 0.43 -20.70 -8.66
N TYR A 180 1.06 -20.52 -9.81
CA TYR A 180 1.72 -19.28 -10.20
C TYR A 180 0.95 -18.63 -11.34
N ILE A 181 0.12 -17.63 -11.00
CA ILE A 181 -0.79 -16.94 -11.92
C ILE A 181 -0.70 -15.44 -11.76
N LYS A 182 -1.31 -14.71 -12.68
CA LYS A 182 -1.35 -13.25 -12.59
C LYS A 182 -2.38 -12.79 -11.55
N GLN A 183 -1.93 -11.92 -10.66
CA GLN A 183 -2.74 -11.18 -9.68
C GLN A 183 -2.44 -9.70 -9.77
N CYS A 184 -3.40 -8.85 -9.45
CA CYS A 184 -3.17 -7.42 -9.38
C CYS A 184 -2.27 -7.09 -8.20
N GLY A 185 -1.32 -6.20 -8.44
CA GLY A 185 -0.41 -5.72 -7.41
C GLY A 185 0.41 -4.55 -7.88
N GLY A 186 0.97 -3.82 -6.94
CA GLY A 186 1.76 -2.61 -7.16
C GLY A 186 1.20 -1.43 -6.39
N CYS A 187 1.90 -0.30 -6.51
CA CYS A 187 1.56 0.92 -5.80
C CYS A 187 0.52 1.73 -6.56
N CYS A 188 -0.32 2.42 -5.79
CA CYS A 188 -1.17 3.52 -6.21
C CYS A 188 -0.69 4.78 -5.48
N ASP A 189 -0.80 5.95 -6.13
CA ASP A 189 -0.20 7.20 -5.62
C ASP A 189 -1.05 7.90 -4.54
N SER A 190 -1.92 7.14 -3.87
CA SER A 190 -2.69 7.59 -2.71
C SER A 190 -2.85 6.45 -1.70
N PRO A 191 -2.79 6.73 -0.39
CA PRO A 191 -3.05 5.75 0.65
C PRO A 191 -4.49 5.24 0.66
N HIS A 192 -5.43 5.98 0.05
CA HIS A 192 -6.85 5.63 -0.06
C HIS A 192 -7.17 4.73 -1.26
N LEU A 193 -6.18 4.53 -2.14
CA LEU A 193 -6.31 3.68 -3.32
C LEU A 193 -5.59 2.33 -3.12
N GLU A 194 -6.12 1.30 -3.76
CA GLU A 194 -5.48 -0.01 -3.88
C GLU A 194 -5.59 -0.56 -5.29
N CYS A 195 -4.64 -1.42 -5.64
CA CYS A 195 -4.59 -2.03 -6.95
C CYS A 195 -5.56 -3.20 -7.03
N ARG A 196 -6.67 -3.04 -7.76
CA ARG A 196 -7.75 -4.03 -7.91
C ARG A 196 -7.92 -4.55 -9.33
N PRO A 197 -8.46 -5.74 -9.50
CA PRO A 197 -8.78 -6.28 -10.82
C PRO A 197 -10.01 -5.59 -11.40
N THR A 198 -9.87 -5.06 -12.61
CA THR A 198 -11.00 -4.57 -13.43
C THR A 198 -11.47 -5.64 -14.40
N ASN A 199 -10.61 -6.62 -14.71
CA ASN A 199 -10.98 -7.74 -15.55
C ASN A 199 -10.25 -9.00 -15.08
N ASN A 200 -10.91 -10.15 -15.22
CA ASN A 200 -10.38 -11.44 -14.79
C ASN A 200 -10.80 -12.56 -15.75
N LYS A 201 -10.13 -13.70 -15.59
CA LYS A 201 -10.53 -14.96 -16.25
C LYS A 201 -10.31 -16.14 -15.32
N THR A 202 -11.12 -17.18 -15.49
CA THR A 202 -10.99 -18.41 -14.72
C THR A 202 -9.95 -19.32 -15.35
N ARG A 203 -8.98 -19.76 -14.54
CA ARG A 203 -8.01 -20.81 -14.89
C ARG A 203 -8.38 -22.10 -14.17
N LYS A 204 -8.19 -23.23 -14.84
CA LYS A 204 -8.44 -24.57 -14.28
C LYS A 204 -7.11 -25.28 -14.07
N PHE A 205 -6.90 -25.83 -12.88
CA PHE A 205 -5.70 -26.59 -12.51
C PHE A 205 -6.11 -27.99 -12.05
N LYS A 206 -5.41 -28.99 -12.54
CA LYS A 206 -5.56 -30.37 -12.07
C LYS A 206 -4.58 -30.60 -10.93
N VAL A 207 -5.07 -31.02 -9.78
CA VAL A 207 -4.29 -31.29 -8.57
C VAL A 207 -4.67 -32.63 -7.99
N LEU A 208 -3.78 -33.21 -7.22
CA LEU A 208 -4.07 -34.41 -6.42
C LEU A 208 -4.67 -33.96 -5.08
N GLU A 209 -5.84 -34.52 -4.76
CA GLU A 209 -6.40 -34.42 -3.41
C GLU A 209 -6.00 -35.67 -2.62
N LEU A 210 -5.22 -35.47 -1.57
CA LEU A 210 -4.80 -36.51 -0.63
C LEU A 210 -5.68 -36.39 0.60
N ARG A 211 -6.40 -37.45 0.94
CA ARG A 211 -7.31 -37.46 2.09
C ARG A 211 -6.67 -38.19 3.28
N LYS A 212 -6.75 -37.62 4.46
CA LYS A 212 -6.33 -38.25 5.71
C LYS A 212 -7.13 -39.52 5.96
N THR A 213 -6.49 -40.54 6.52
CA THR A 213 -7.18 -41.76 6.95
C THR A 213 -7.49 -41.68 8.43
N ASP A 214 -8.71 -42.06 8.82
CA ASP A 214 -9.14 -42.08 10.21
C ASP A 214 -8.87 -43.46 10.87
N ARG A 215 -8.19 -44.38 10.19
CA ARG A 215 -7.90 -45.73 10.71
C ARG A 215 -6.64 -45.70 11.57
N PRO A 216 -6.72 -46.05 12.89
CA PRO A 216 -5.55 -46.18 13.73
C PRO A 216 -4.54 -47.21 13.18
N GLY A 217 -3.27 -46.86 13.12
CA GLY A 217 -2.19 -47.73 12.63
C GLY A 217 -2.08 -47.85 11.12
N ALA A 218 -2.92 -47.20 10.32
CA ALA A 218 -2.81 -47.13 8.86
C ALA A 218 -1.85 -46.01 8.45
N HIS A 219 -1.47 -46.01 7.15
CA HIS A 219 -0.76 -44.87 6.55
C HIS A 219 -1.59 -43.59 6.74
N GLU A 220 -0.89 -42.48 6.94
CA GLU A 220 -1.50 -41.17 7.21
C GLU A 220 -2.52 -40.74 6.15
N PHE A 221 -2.30 -41.16 4.91
CA PHE A 221 -3.20 -40.84 3.78
C PHE A 221 -3.95 -42.09 3.29
N SER A 222 -5.19 -41.88 2.91
CA SER A 222 -6.03 -42.89 2.25
C SER A 222 -5.39 -43.30 0.91
N ASN A 223 -5.51 -44.59 0.54
CA ASN A 223 -5.07 -45.09 -0.75
C ASN A 223 -5.88 -44.53 -1.94
N LYS A 224 -6.97 -43.82 -1.70
CA LYS A 224 -7.77 -43.16 -2.72
C LYS A 224 -7.24 -41.76 -2.99
N GLN A 225 -6.40 -41.64 -3.99
CA GLN A 225 -6.00 -40.35 -4.54
C GLN A 225 -7.02 -39.90 -5.58
N VAL A 226 -7.51 -38.67 -5.46
CA VAL A 226 -8.48 -38.10 -6.39
C VAL A 226 -7.84 -37.00 -7.19
N LEU A 227 -7.93 -37.07 -8.50
CA LEU A 227 -7.54 -35.98 -9.39
C LEU A 227 -8.71 -34.95 -9.40
N LYS A 228 -8.48 -33.80 -8.77
CA LYS A 228 -9.45 -32.72 -8.65
C LYS A 228 -9.13 -31.57 -9.59
N THR A 229 -10.13 -30.95 -10.15
CA THR A 229 -9.97 -29.73 -10.95
C THR A 229 -10.39 -28.52 -10.13
N ILE A 230 -9.43 -27.66 -9.82
CA ILE A 230 -9.65 -26.41 -9.06
C ILE A 230 -9.73 -25.23 -10.03
N LYS A 231 -10.71 -24.37 -9.84
CA LYS A 231 -10.87 -23.12 -10.58
C LYS A 231 -10.26 -21.99 -9.77
N VAL A 232 -9.41 -21.19 -10.39
CA VAL A 232 -8.74 -20.03 -9.76
C VAL A 232 -8.90 -18.83 -10.69
N THR A 233 -9.14 -17.67 -10.09
CA THR A 233 -9.28 -16.41 -10.82
C THR A 233 -7.91 -15.82 -11.13
N GLU A 234 -7.61 -15.64 -12.42
CA GLU A 234 -6.44 -14.90 -12.91
C GLU A 234 -6.84 -13.50 -13.31
N HIS A 235 -6.17 -12.47 -12.79
CA HIS A 235 -6.45 -11.08 -13.12
C HIS A 235 -5.81 -10.72 -14.47
N THR A 236 -6.58 -10.09 -15.35
CA THR A 236 -6.13 -9.72 -16.71
C THR A 236 -5.93 -8.23 -16.90
N ALA A 237 -6.65 -7.40 -16.14
CA ALA A 237 -6.47 -5.95 -16.08
C ALA A 237 -6.59 -5.49 -14.63
N CYS A 238 -5.89 -4.40 -14.30
CA CYS A 238 -5.87 -3.82 -12.94
C CYS A 238 -5.95 -2.31 -13.01
N GLN A 239 -6.57 -1.72 -11.99
CA GLN A 239 -6.68 -0.28 -11.82
C GLN A 239 -6.55 0.09 -10.34
N CYS A 240 -6.15 1.33 -10.06
CA CYS A 240 -6.18 1.90 -8.71
C CYS A 240 -7.60 2.34 -8.37
N GLU A 241 -8.22 1.66 -7.43
CA GLU A 241 -9.59 1.89 -6.97
C GLU A 241 -9.61 2.19 -5.48
N CYS A 242 -10.71 2.76 -4.99
CA CYS A 242 -10.89 3.05 -3.59
C CYS A 242 -10.76 1.79 -2.71
N LYS A 243 -10.02 1.90 -1.61
CA LYS A 243 -9.95 0.86 -0.57
C LYS A 243 -11.28 0.73 0.14
N GLU A 244 -11.82 1.87 0.58
CA GLU A 244 -13.16 1.94 1.17
C GLU A 244 -14.19 2.09 0.07
N ARG A 245 -15.38 1.55 0.30
CA ARG A 245 -16.52 1.58 -0.59
C ARG A 245 -17.77 1.81 0.23
N GLN A 246 -18.89 2.07 -0.45
CA GLN A 246 -20.17 2.26 0.20
C GLN A 246 -20.56 1.10 1.14
N GLU A 247 -20.25 -0.15 0.76
CA GLU A 247 -20.51 -1.32 1.60
C GLU A 247 -19.71 -1.38 2.91
N HIS A 248 -18.64 -0.59 3.01
CA HIS A 248 -17.81 -0.49 4.21
C HIS A 248 -18.29 0.58 5.19
N CYS A 249 -19.16 1.49 4.73
CA CYS A 249 -19.71 2.54 5.56
C CYS A 249 -20.80 1.97 6.48
N SER A 250 -20.81 2.44 7.73
CA SER A 250 -21.89 2.11 8.67
C SER A 250 -23.20 2.80 8.27
N ALA A 251 -24.30 2.41 8.91
CA ALA A 251 -25.64 3.00 8.66
C ALA A 251 -25.66 4.52 8.91
N ASN A 252 -24.79 4.99 9.79
CA ASN A 252 -24.65 6.41 10.15
C ASN A 252 -23.68 7.18 9.27
N GLN A 253 -23.13 6.54 8.24
CA GLN A 253 -22.13 7.14 7.35
C GLN A 253 -22.63 7.21 5.91
N SER A 254 -22.20 8.26 5.23
CA SER A 254 -22.35 8.43 3.79
C SER A 254 -20.99 8.25 3.12
N TYR A 255 -20.95 7.51 2.03
CA TYR A 255 -19.75 7.29 1.24
C TYR A 255 -19.50 8.44 0.27
N ASP A 256 -18.29 8.98 0.28
CA ASP A 256 -17.83 9.94 -0.71
C ASP A 256 -16.85 9.26 -1.69
N PRO A 257 -17.23 9.06 -2.96
CA PRO A 257 -16.39 8.44 -3.97
C PRO A 257 -15.18 9.31 -4.37
N ASP A 258 -15.27 10.64 -4.17
CA ASP A 258 -14.22 11.58 -4.56
C ASP A 258 -13.05 11.57 -3.58
N SER A 259 -13.30 11.22 -2.33
CA SER A 259 -12.28 11.07 -1.28
C SER A 259 -11.99 9.60 -0.92
N CYS A 260 -12.79 8.65 -1.43
CA CYS A 260 -12.77 7.23 -1.04
C CYS A 260 -12.91 7.03 0.47
N ARG A 261 -13.83 7.75 1.10
CA ARG A 261 -14.02 7.72 2.56
C ARG A 261 -15.50 7.68 2.93
N CYS A 262 -15.75 7.12 4.10
CA CYS A 262 -17.03 7.25 4.77
C CYS A 262 -17.00 8.46 5.70
N TYR A 263 -17.99 9.31 5.63
CA TYR A 263 -18.20 10.47 6.51
C TYR A 263 -19.50 10.31 7.27
N CYS A 264 -19.56 10.87 8.45
CA CYS A 264 -20.81 10.90 9.22
C CYS A 264 -21.89 11.64 8.44
N SER A 265 -23.06 11.06 8.34
CA SER A 265 -24.19 11.68 7.66
C SER A 265 -24.51 13.02 8.33
N PRO A 266 -24.80 14.09 7.55
CA PRO A 266 -25.02 15.42 8.10
C PRO A 266 -26.25 15.51 9.00
N ASP A 267 -27.22 14.61 8.81
CA ASP A 267 -28.51 14.60 9.53
C ASP A 267 -28.43 13.99 10.93
N ILE A 268 -27.25 13.47 11.33
CA ILE A 268 -27.08 12.83 12.62
C ILE A 268 -26.81 13.89 13.69
N ASP A 269 -27.60 13.83 14.78
CA ASP A 269 -27.37 14.65 15.95
C ASP A 269 -26.06 14.26 16.63
N ARG A 270 -25.12 15.21 16.69
CA ARG A 270 -23.81 15.06 17.32
C ARG A 270 -23.82 15.42 18.80
N ASN A 271 -24.96 15.83 19.32
CA ASN A 271 -25.11 16.12 20.73
C ASN A 271 -25.19 14.83 21.54
N CYS A 272 -24.11 14.49 22.21
CA CYS A 272 -24.05 13.28 23.02
C CYS A 272 -24.66 13.50 24.42
N PRO A 273 -25.42 12.53 24.96
CA PRO A 273 -25.90 12.57 26.33
C PRO A 273 -24.72 12.55 27.33
N ALA A 274 -25.00 12.94 28.57
CA ALA A 274 -23.99 12.98 29.63
C ALA A 274 -23.25 11.64 29.78
N GLY A 275 -21.93 11.69 29.87
CA GLY A 275 -21.04 10.52 29.94
C GLY A 275 -20.66 9.91 28.59
N LYS A 276 -21.13 10.47 27.47
CA LYS A 276 -20.76 10.07 26.13
C LYS A 276 -20.10 11.21 25.38
N VAL A 277 -19.18 10.85 24.48
CA VAL A 277 -18.50 11.75 23.54
C VAL A 277 -18.73 11.30 22.11
N TRP A 278 -18.77 12.24 21.18
CA TRP A 278 -18.92 11.94 19.76
C TRP A 278 -17.68 11.29 19.19
N ASP A 279 -17.82 10.13 18.57
CA ASP A 279 -16.77 9.46 17.80
C ASP A 279 -16.99 9.69 16.31
N GLU A 280 -16.13 10.51 15.69
CA GLU A 280 -16.21 10.83 14.27
C GLU A 280 -15.94 9.64 13.34
N LYS A 281 -15.25 8.60 13.82
CA LYS A 281 -14.98 7.42 13.03
C LYS A 281 -16.17 6.47 12.98
N ARG A 282 -16.91 6.39 14.09
CA ARG A 282 -18.09 5.53 14.21
C ARG A 282 -19.37 6.26 13.89
N CYS A 283 -19.36 7.59 13.93
CA CYS A 283 -20.54 8.46 13.80
C CYS A 283 -21.62 8.10 14.83
N GLU A 284 -21.19 7.93 16.06
CA GLU A 284 -22.03 7.60 17.19
C GLU A 284 -21.46 8.17 18.49
N CYS A 285 -22.32 8.34 19.48
CA CYS A 285 -21.90 8.72 20.82
C CYS A 285 -21.38 7.50 21.57
N VAL A 286 -20.09 7.49 21.91
CA VAL A 286 -19.41 6.44 22.69
C VAL A 286 -19.15 6.91 24.11
N CYS A 287 -19.01 5.99 25.05
CA CYS A 287 -18.68 6.33 26.43
C CYS A 287 -17.32 7.05 26.50
N SER A 288 -17.25 8.16 27.24
CA SER A 288 -16.01 8.93 27.44
C SER A 288 -14.94 8.11 28.14
N ASP A 289 -15.33 7.29 29.10
CA ASP A 289 -14.47 6.44 29.87
C ASP A 289 -15.01 5.01 29.88
N VAL A 290 -14.14 4.07 29.53
CA VAL A 290 -14.42 2.63 29.63
C VAL A 290 -13.53 2.07 30.72
N SER A 291 -14.12 1.74 31.88
CA SER A 291 -13.40 1.14 33.01
C SER A 291 -13.67 -0.35 33.14
N GLU A 292 -12.68 -1.10 33.60
CA GLU A 292 -12.88 -2.48 34.00
C GLU A 292 -13.75 -2.53 35.25
N CYS A 293 -14.79 -3.35 35.19
CA CYS A 293 -15.71 -3.50 36.30
C CYS A 293 -15.17 -4.52 37.34
N THR A 294 -15.49 -4.28 38.60
CA THR A 294 -15.20 -5.23 39.67
C THR A 294 -15.92 -6.58 39.44
N THR A 295 -15.39 -7.63 40.02
CA THR A 295 -15.88 -9.00 39.86
C THR A 295 -17.41 -9.10 40.04
N GLY A 296 -18.09 -9.67 39.05
CA GLY A 296 -19.53 -9.85 39.07
C GLY A 296 -20.37 -8.75 38.42
N ARG A 297 -19.72 -7.66 37.97
CA ARG A 297 -20.37 -6.58 37.21
C ARG A 297 -19.86 -6.53 35.77
N TYR A 298 -20.68 -6.02 34.86
CA TYR A 298 -20.30 -5.75 33.46
C TYR A 298 -20.43 -4.25 33.16
N PHE A 299 -19.64 -3.79 32.21
CA PHE A 299 -19.74 -2.40 31.74
C PHE A 299 -20.90 -2.25 30.79
N ASP A 300 -21.88 -1.45 31.17
CA ASP A 300 -23.05 -1.13 30.32
C ASP A 300 -22.71 0.05 29.42
N ILE A 301 -22.55 -0.22 28.12
CA ILE A 301 -22.23 0.78 27.08
C ILE A 301 -23.36 1.80 26.86
N ASN A 302 -24.60 1.49 27.27
CA ASN A 302 -25.71 2.41 27.16
C ASN A 302 -25.68 3.44 28.30
N LEU A 303 -25.32 2.97 29.49
CA LEU A 303 -25.25 3.79 30.70
C LEU A 303 -23.84 4.34 30.99
N CYS A 304 -22.82 3.92 30.25
CA CYS A 304 -21.40 4.23 30.44
C CYS A 304 -20.92 4.01 31.87
N ARG A 305 -21.35 2.94 32.52
CA ARG A 305 -21.01 2.58 33.89
C ARG A 305 -21.12 1.07 34.12
N CYS A 306 -20.50 0.62 35.20
CA CYS A 306 -20.65 -0.77 35.62
C CYS A 306 -22.07 -1.03 36.17
N ALA A 307 -22.71 -2.08 35.66
CA ALA A 307 -24.04 -2.55 36.04
C ALA A 307 -23.99 -3.97 36.58
N ASP A 308 -24.98 -4.33 37.37
CA ASP A 308 -25.17 -5.73 37.79
C ASP A 308 -25.78 -6.53 36.64
N PRO A 309 -25.41 -7.81 36.49
CA PRO A 309 -26.00 -8.67 35.43
C PRO A 309 -27.54 -8.76 35.58
N PRO A 310 -28.23 -8.77 34.44
CA PRO A 310 -29.68 -8.95 34.49
C PRO A 310 -30.03 -10.28 35.16
N ARG A 311 -31.04 -10.22 36.05
CA ARG A 311 -31.53 -11.41 36.78
C ARG A 311 -32.36 -12.29 35.88
#